data_7a4f3c59ddba4f3bb4a2a59ba7f459bd
#
_entry.id   7a4f3c59ddba4f3bb4a2a59ba7f459bd
#
_cell.length_a   1.000
_cell.length_b   1.000
_cell.length_c   1.000
_cell.angle_alpha   90.00
_cell.angle_beta   90.00
_cell.angle_gamma   90.00
#
_symmetry.space_group_name_H-M   'P 1'
#
loop_
_entity.id
_entity.type
_entity.pdbx_description
1 polymer ?
#
loop_
_entity_poly.entity_id
_entity_poly.type
_entity_poly.pdbx_seq_one_letter_code
_entity_poly.pdbx_strand_id
1 'polypeptide(L)'
;MEEARSYQNLLREHGYTQDKLSERIGKDRTTISNLIRLLQLPESIQNDVELGRMTSGHARALVSLPSEDLQLLLRKQLLQQEWSVRETEKRVRQILGKLPQAGIKKSLDGSSEEKKQMLLNLEEDLQRQLGTRVGIRHSGKKGEIRIHYQNLDEFDRLYSLLKSR
;
A
#
# COMPACT_ATOMS: atom_id res chain seq x y z
N MET A 1 0.47 23.21 2.78
CA MET A 1 0.92 22.28 3.87
C MET A 1 0.40 22.68 5.24
N GLU A 2 0.17 23.97 5.52
CA GLU A 2 -0.39 24.45 6.80
C GLU A 2 -1.71 23.78 7.19
N GLU A 3 -2.64 23.70 6.25
CA GLU A 3 -3.94 23.03 6.47
C GLU A 3 -3.78 21.56 6.89
N ALA A 4 -2.82 20.85 6.28
CA ALA A 4 -2.53 19.46 6.63
C ALA A 4 -1.99 19.35 8.08
N ARG A 5 -1.08 20.27 8.49
CA ARG A 5 -0.53 20.33 9.86
C ARG A 5 -1.63 20.65 10.87
N SER A 6 -2.51 21.59 10.55
CA SER A 6 -3.65 21.95 11.42
C SER A 6 -4.58 20.76 11.63
N TYR A 7 -4.89 20.01 10.57
CA TYR A 7 -5.72 18.80 10.69
C TYR A 7 -5.03 17.70 11.49
N GLN A 8 -3.72 17.52 11.30
CA GLN A 8 -2.97 16.53 12.08
C GLN A 8 -2.97 16.90 13.58
N ASN A 9 -2.81 18.16 13.92
CA ASN A 9 -2.87 18.64 15.31
C ASN A 9 -4.25 18.42 15.94
N LEU A 10 -5.32 18.73 15.20
CA LEU A 10 -6.68 18.48 15.67
C LEU A 10 -6.96 17.01 15.97
N LEU A 11 -6.44 16.11 15.14
CA LEU A 11 -6.56 14.66 15.37
C LEU A 11 -5.76 14.21 16.59
N ARG A 12 -4.53 14.75 16.79
CA ARG A 12 -3.63 14.33 17.87
C ARG A 12 -3.99 14.93 19.24
N GLU A 13 -4.27 16.23 19.29
CA GLU A 13 -4.43 16.96 20.55
C GLU A 13 -5.88 16.95 21.04
N HIS A 14 -6.84 16.90 20.14
CA HIS A 14 -8.27 17.00 20.49
C HIS A 14 -9.03 15.70 20.33
N GLY A 15 -8.36 14.58 20.01
CA GLY A 15 -8.98 13.26 19.92
C GLY A 15 -10.06 13.15 18.83
N TYR A 16 -10.04 14.03 17.83
CA TYR A 16 -10.95 13.94 16.70
C TYR A 16 -10.63 12.71 15.86
N THR A 17 -11.68 12.02 15.41
CA THR A 17 -11.54 11.06 14.30
C THR A 17 -11.60 11.82 12.98
N GLN A 18 -11.02 11.23 11.90
CA GLN A 18 -11.10 11.85 10.57
C GLN A 18 -12.55 12.05 10.11
N ASP A 19 -13.46 11.18 10.52
CA ASP A 19 -14.90 11.28 10.22
C ASP A 19 -15.52 12.51 10.89
N LYS A 20 -15.34 12.66 12.20
CA LYS A 20 -15.83 13.82 12.94
C LYS A 20 -15.22 15.13 12.45
N LEU A 21 -13.94 15.11 12.06
CA LEU A 21 -13.27 16.27 11.50
C LEU A 21 -13.85 16.66 10.14
N SER A 22 -14.13 15.66 9.27
CA SER A 22 -14.74 15.89 7.96
C SER A 22 -16.13 16.52 8.04
N GLU A 23 -16.98 16.00 8.92
CA GLU A 23 -18.32 16.57 9.18
C GLU A 23 -18.24 18.02 9.67
N ARG A 24 -17.32 18.32 10.59
CA ARG A 24 -17.21 19.64 11.20
C ARG A 24 -16.63 20.71 10.28
N ILE A 25 -15.74 20.31 9.35
CA ILE A 25 -15.09 21.23 8.40
C ILE A 25 -15.84 21.27 7.07
N GLY A 26 -16.77 20.35 6.82
CA GLY A 26 -17.50 20.26 5.55
C GLY A 26 -16.63 19.81 4.37
N LYS A 27 -15.56 19.02 4.64
CA LYS A 27 -14.69 18.41 3.62
C LYS A 27 -14.80 16.90 3.66
N ASP A 28 -14.65 16.25 2.50
CA ASP A 28 -14.62 14.80 2.43
C ASP A 28 -13.47 14.22 3.28
N ARG A 29 -13.75 13.14 3.99
CA ARG A 29 -12.75 12.37 4.75
C ARG A 29 -11.53 12.02 3.91
N THR A 30 -11.73 11.65 2.63
CA THR A 30 -10.64 11.34 1.69
C THR A 30 -9.74 12.53 1.42
N THR A 31 -10.29 13.74 1.37
CA THR A 31 -9.53 14.99 1.21
C THR A 31 -8.64 15.24 2.43
N ILE A 32 -9.18 15.11 3.64
CA ILE A 32 -8.43 15.27 4.89
C ILE A 32 -7.31 14.22 5.00
N SER A 33 -7.64 12.95 4.76
CA SER A 33 -6.67 11.85 4.78
C SER A 33 -5.53 12.06 3.79
N ASN A 34 -5.84 12.49 2.56
CA ASN A 34 -4.83 12.78 1.54
C ASN A 34 -3.91 13.94 1.94
N LEU A 35 -4.44 15.01 2.52
CA LEU A 35 -3.63 16.13 2.98
C LEU A 35 -2.68 15.70 4.11
N ILE A 36 -3.17 14.96 5.10
CA ILE A 36 -2.34 14.46 6.21
C ILE A 36 -1.24 13.53 5.68
N ARG A 37 -1.52 12.68 4.70
CA ARG A 37 -0.51 11.81 4.10
C ARG A 37 0.64 12.58 3.45
N LEU A 38 0.42 13.80 2.96
CA LEU A 38 1.49 14.62 2.40
C LEU A 38 2.56 15.00 3.43
N LEU A 39 2.22 15.02 4.72
CA LEU A 39 3.17 15.26 5.80
C LEU A 39 4.15 14.10 6.03
N GLN A 40 3.90 12.94 5.43
CA GLN A 40 4.81 11.79 5.47
C GLN A 40 5.94 11.91 4.42
N LEU A 41 5.84 12.85 3.50
CA LEU A 41 6.86 13.09 2.50
C LEU A 41 8.08 13.80 3.13
N PRO A 42 9.28 13.62 2.55
CA PRO A 42 10.46 14.40 2.92
C PRO A 42 10.20 15.90 2.90
N GLU A 43 10.81 16.64 3.82
CA GLU A 43 10.63 18.10 3.93
C GLU A 43 10.88 18.84 2.62
N SER A 44 11.86 18.38 1.83
CA SER A 44 12.18 18.97 0.54
C SER A 44 11.00 18.92 -0.45
N ILE A 45 10.19 17.84 -0.40
CA ILE A 45 8.99 17.70 -1.23
C ILE A 45 7.85 18.56 -0.66
N GLN A 46 7.71 18.60 0.66
CA GLN A 46 6.72 19.45 1.32
C GLN A 46 6.98 20.93 0.99
N ASN A 47 8.23 21.38 1.05
CA ASN A 47 8.64 22.74 0.71
C ASN A 47 8.37 23.06 -0.77
N ASP A 48 8.56 22.10 -1.69
CA ASP A 48 8.26 22.32 -3.09
C ASP A 48 6.76 22.52 -3.34
N VAL A 49 5.90 21.84 -2.57
CA VAL A 49 4.46 22.07 -2.62
C VAL A 49 4.09 23.44 -2.04
N GLU A 50 4.70 23.85 -0.93
CA GLU A 50 4.46 25.17 -0.30
C GLU A 50 4.91 26.32 -1.20
N LEU A 51 6.05 26.16 -1.90
CA LEU A 51 6.58 27.14 -2.83
C LEU A 51 5.92 27.09 -4.22
N GLY A 52 4.94 26.20 -4.43
CA GLY A 52 4.24 26.07 -5.70
C GLY A 52 5.06 25.46 -6.84
N ARG A 53 6.27 24.92 -6.55
CA ARG A 53 7.10 24.21 -7.54
C ARG A 53 6.49 22.90 -8.02
N MET A 54 5.65 22.29 -7.18
CA MET A 54 4.79 21.16 -7.54
C MET A 54 3.43 21.30 -6.88
N THR A 55 2.42 20.64 -7.47
CA THR A 55 1.06 20.64 -6.91
C THR A 55 0.89 19.53 -5.89
N SER A 56 -0.16 19.65 -5.06
CA SER A 56 -0.58 18.56 -4.15
C SER A 56 -0.89 17.25 -4.88
N GLY A 57 -1.29 17.31 -6.15
CA GLY A 57 -1.48 16.13 -7.01
C GLY A 57 -0.18 15.37 -7.28
N HIS A 58 0.92 16.08 -7.58
CA HIS A 58 2.25 15.50 -7.73
C HIS A 58 2.72 14.85 -6.42
N ALA A 59 2.60 15.57 -5.30
CA ALA A 59 2.99 15.07 -3.99
C ALA A 59 2.18 13.81 -3.59
N ARG A 60 0.87 13.79 -3.89
CA ARG A 60 0.02 12.63 -3.65
C ARG A 60 0.46 11.40 -4.47
N ALA A 61 0.93 11.58 -5.70
CA ALA A 61 1.50 10.47 -6.47
C ALA A 61 2.80 9.96 -5.83
N LEU A 62 3.71 10.87 -5.42
CA LEU A 62 4.99 10.52 -4.82
C LEU A 62 4.87 9.80 -3.47
N VAL A 63 3.87 10.14 -2.63
CA VAL A 63 3.66 9.49 -1.33
C VAL A 63 3.34 8.00 -1.45
N SER A 64 2.96 7.52 -2.64
CA SER A 64 2.69 6.11 -2.91
C SER A 64 3.96 5.27 -3.09
N LEU A 65 5.13 5.89 -3.23
CA LEU A 65 6.41 5.20 -3.36
C LEU A 65 6.89 4.68 -2.00
N PRO A 66 7.49 3.48 -1.95
CA PRO A 66 7.80 2.79 -0.70
C PRO A 66 9.04 3.33 0.02
N SER A 67 9.89 4.11 -0.63
CA SER A 67 11.10 4.64 -0.02
C SER A 67 11.31 6.11 -0.32
N GLU A 68 11.93 6.80 0.63
CA GLU A 68 12.31 8.21 0.52
C GLU A 68 13.23 8.46 -0.67
N ASP A 69 14.20 7.58 -0.91
CA ASP A 69 15.13 7.68 -2.05
C ASP A 69 14.38 7.72 -3.38
N LEU A 70 13.39 6.87 -3.58
CA LEU A 70 12.55 6.86 -4.78
C LEU A 70 11.71 8.13 -4.90
N GLN A 71 11.19 8.63 -3.79
CA GLN A 71 10.43 9.88 -3.75
C GLN A 71 11.30 11.05 -4.17
N LEU A 72 12.52 11.16 -3.62
CA LEU A 72 13.48 12.22 -3.94
C LEU A 72 14.00 12.12 -5.38
N LEU A 73 14.25 10.89 -5.85
CA LEU A 73 14.68 10.66 -7.25
C LEU A 73 13.60 11.14 -8.23
N LEU A 74 12.34 10.72 -8.02
CA LEU A 74 11.24 11.13 -8.89
C LEU A 74 10.94 12.63 -8.78
N ARG A 75 11.02 13.22 -7.56
CA ARG A 75 10.93 14.65 -7.36
C ARG A 75 11.92 15.41 -8.29
N LYS A 76 13.20 14.99 -8.30
CA LYS A 76 14.24 15.62 -9.13
C LYS A 76 13.87 15.57 -10.61
N GLN A 77 13.45 14.40 -11.10
CA GLN A 77 13.05 14.23 -12.49
C GLN A 77 11.80 15.04 -12.85
N LEU A 78 10.81 15.06 -11.96
CA LEU A 78 9.57 15.82 -12.12
C LEU A 78 9.86 17.32 -12.29
N LEU A 79 10.69 17.88 -11.43
CA LEU A 79 11.04 19.30 -11.48
C LEU A 79 11.90 19.66 -12.72
N GLN A 80 12.80 18.75 -13.15
CA GLN A 80 13.63 18.96 -14.33
C GLN A 80 12.88 18.86 -15.64
N GLN A 81 11.88 17.97 -15.71
CA GLN A 81 11.14 17.67 -16.94
C GLN A 81 9.71 18.24 -16.93
N GLU A 82 9.36 19.00 -15.90
CA GLU A 82 8.06 19.67 -15.74
C GLU A 82 6.88 18.74 -16.00
N TRP A 83 6.93 17.53 -15.40
CA TRP A 83 5.88 16.54 -15.61
C TRP A 83 4.52 17.02 -15.13
N SER A 84 3.48 16.67 -15.88
CA SER A 84 2.12 16.80 -15.41
C SER A 84 1.82 15.78 -14.30
N VAL A 85 0.76 16.00 -13.53
CA VAL A 85 0.29 15.05 -12.51
C VAL A 85 0.04 13.67 -13.11
N ARG A 86 -0.57 13.60 -14.30
CA ARG A 86 -0.83 12.34 -15.01
C ARG A 86 0.43 11.58 -15.39
N GLU A 87 1.47 12.29 -15.87
CA GLU A 87 2.76 11.68 -16.19
C GLU A 87 3.45 11.17 -14.92
N THR A 88 3.42 11.97 -13.85
CA THR A 88 3.95 11.57 -12.55
C THR A 88 3.27 10.28 -12.04
N GLU A 89 1.94 10.21 -12.07
CA GLU A 89 1.18 9.01 -11.70
C GLU A 89 1.55 7.80 -12.58
N LYS A 90 1.75 8.01 -13.87
CA LYS A 90 2.17 6.95 -14.80
C LYS A 90 3.55 6.42 -14.44
N ARG A 91 4.53 7.32 -14.15
CA ARG A 91 5.89 6.94 -13.72
C ARG A 91 5.89 6.20 -12.40
N VAL A 92 5.14 6.70 -11.42
CA VAL A 92 4.95 6.02 -10.14
C VAL A 92 4.40 4.60 -10.36
N ARG A 93 3.33 4.42 -11.15
CA ARG A 93 2.78 3.09 -11.47
C ARG A 93 3.80 2.18 -12.16
N GLN A 94 4.63 2.69 -13.07
CA GLN A 94 5.68 1.91 -13.73
C GLN A 94 6.75 1.42 -12.76
N ILE A 95 7.14 2.25 -11.79
CA ILE A 95 8.11 1.88 -10.74
C ILE A 95 7.48 0.83 -9.83
N LEU A 96 6.26 1.07 -9.35
CA LEU A 96 5.53 0.15 -8.51
C LEU A 96 5.30 -1.21 -9.19
N GLY A 97 5.05 -1.23 -10.50
CA GLY A 97 4.89 -2.46 -11.29
C GLY A 97 6.20 -3.20 -11.57
N LYS A 98 7.36 -2.53 -11.48
CA LYS A 98 8.69 -3.14 -11.65
C LYS A 98 9.31 -3.60 -10.33
N LEU A 99 8.86 -3.05 -9.22
CA LEU A 99 9.28 -3.54 -7.90
C LEU A 99 8.72 -4.96 -7.73
N PRO A 100 9.52 -5.94 -7.28
CA PRO A 100 9.01 -7.26 -6.92
C PRO A 100 7.81 -7.04 -6.00
N GLN A 101 6.68 -7.68 -6.33
CA GLN A 101 5.39 -7.44 -5.64
C GLN A 101 5.38 -7.79 -4.14
N ALA A 102 6.52 -8.05 -3.58
CA ALA A 102 6.73 -8.28 -2.15
C ALA A 102 6.50 -7.05 -1.26
N GLY A 103 6.28 -5.83 -1.81
CA GLY A 103 6.33 -4.59 -1.03
C GLY A 103 5.16 -3.63 -1.11
N ILE A 104 4.12 -3.85 -1.95
CA ILE A 104 3.16 -2.78 -2.23
C ILE A 104 1.72 -3.14 -1.87
N LYS A 105 1.48 -3.46 -0.62
CA LYS A 105 0.20 -3.26 0.10
C LYS A 105 0.46 -3.00 1.57
N LYS A 106 1.12 -1.89 1.89
CA LYS A 106 1.08 -1.34 3.24
C LYS A 106 0.05 -0.23 3.29
N SER A 107 -1.22 -0.60 3.42
CA SER A 107 -2.19 0.19 4.15
C SER A 107 -1.96 -0.06 5.64
N LEU A 108 -1.57 0.98 6.37
CA LEU A 108 -1.80 1.26 7.77
C LEU A 108 -2.47 0.12 8.58
N ASP A 109 -1.69 -0.89 8.96
CA ASP A 109 -1.96 -1.62 10.20
C ASP A 109 -0.70 -2.41 10.61
N GLY A 110 -0.16 -2.12 11.79
CA GLY A 110 1.11 -2.64 12.31
C GLY A 110 1.16 -4.13 12.64
N SER A 111 0.38 -4.96 11.94
CA SER A 111 0.33 -6.42 12.13
C SER A 111 0.55 -7.21 10.83
N SER A 112 0.96 -6.55 9.72
CA SER A 112 0.91 -7.13 8.37
C SER A 112 2.11 -8.01 8.01
N GLU A 113 3.30 -7.71 8.52
CA GLU A 113 4.53 -8.45 8.18
C GLU A 113 4.55 -9.81 8.87
N GLU A 114 4.15 -9.87 10.14
CA GLU A 114 4.04 -11.12 10.91
C GLU A 114 2.99 -12.05 10.30
N LYS A 115 1.84 -11.50 9.89
CA LYS A 115 0.79 -12.27 9.20
C LYS A 115 1.25 -12.79 7.84
N LYS A 116 2.02 -12.02 7.09
CA LYS A 116 2.56 -12.44 5.80
C LYS A 116 3.60 -13.54 5.96
N GLN A 117 4.52 -13.40 6.91
CA GLN A 117 5.48 -14.45 7.22
C GLN A 117 4.78 -15.73 7.70
N MET A 118 3.73 -15.57 8.51
CA MET A 118 2.91 -16.71 8.94
C MET A 118 2.22 -17.39 7.76
N LEU A 119 1.67 -16.65 6.80
CA LEU A 119 1.05 -17.21 5.59
C LEU A 119 2.07 -17.93 4.71
N LEU A 120 3.27 -17.39 4.53
CA LEU A 120 4.35 -18.05 3.79
C LEU A 120 4.78 -19.36 4.46
N ASN A 121 4.93 -19.37 5.78
CA ASN A 121 5.26 -20.59 6.53
C ASN A 121 4.15 -21.64 6.38
N LEU A 122 2.87 -21.22 6.41
CA LEU A 122 1.74 -22.12 6.19
C LEU A 122 1.67 -22.65 4.74
N GLU A 123 2.01 -21.84 3.74
CA GLU A 123 2.14 -22.29 2.36
C GLU A 123 3.22 -23.37 2.22
N GLU A 124 4.40 -23.16 2.81
CA GLU A 124 5.50 -24.11 2.78
C GLU A 124 5.14 -25.43 3.48
N ASP A 125 4.50 -25.35 4.65
CA ASP A 125 4.07 -26.54 5.39
C ASP A 125 3.02 -27.34 4.61
N LEU A 126 2.04 -26.68 4.01
CA LEU A 126 1.05 -27.33 3.17
C LEU A 126 1.67 -27.93 1.91
N GLN A 127 2.64 -27.25 1.28
CA GLN A 127 3.36 -27.79 0.12
C GLN A 127 4.15 -29.07 0.51
N ARG A 128 4.80 -29.09 1.67
CA ARG A 128 5.50 -30.29 2.18
C ARG A 128 4.54 -31.44 2.45
N GLN A 129 3.39 -31.16 3.07
CA GLN A 129 2.42 -32.22 3.42
C GLN A 129 1.69 -32.77 2.19
N LEU A 130 1.32 -31.90 1.25
CA LEU A 130 0.56 -32.30 0.07
C LEU A 130 1.44 -32.73 -1.11
N GLY A 131 2.75 -32.42 -1.08
CA GLY A 131 3.70 -32.74 -2.13
C GLY A 131 3.39 -32.03 -3.46
N THR A 132 2.66 -30.93 -3.41
CA THR A 132 2.29 -30.14 -4.60
C THR A 132 2.30 -28.64 -4.30
N ARG A 133 2.23 -27.81 -5.35
CA ARG A 133 2.25 -26.36 -5.19
C ARG A 133 0.93 -25.89 -4.57
N VAL A 134 1.05 -25.18 -3.43
CA VAL A 134 -0.07 -24.56 -2.72
C VAL A 134 0.14 -23.06 -2.67
N GLY A 135 -0.91 -22.28 -2.85
CA GLY A 135 -0.92 -20.84 -2.67
C GLY A 135 -2.06 -20.41 -1.74
N ILE A 136 -1.78 -19.54 -0.77
CA ILE A 136 -2.76 -18.97 0.14
C ILE A 136 -2.92 -17.48 -0.15
N ARG A 137 -4.15 -17.04 -0.39
CA ARG A 137 -4.49 -15.63 -0.52
C ARG A 137 -5.46 -15.24 0.58
N HIS A 138 -5.11 -14.20 1.34
CA HIS A 138 -5.97 -13.68 2.39
C HIS A 138 -6.26 -12.20 2.14
N SER A 139 -7.55 -11.80 2.20
CA SER A 139 -7.97 -10.41 2.02
C SER A 139 -9.08 -10.07 3.01
N GLY A 140 -8.73 -9.33 4.06
CA GLY A 140 -9.66 -8.92 5.12
C GLY A 140 -10.23 -10.12 5.89
N LYS A 141 -11.54 -10.40 5.72
CA LYS A 141 -12.23 -11.54 6.37
C LYS A 141 -12.37 -12.77 5.47
N LYS A 142 -11.87 -12.73 4.23
CA LYS A 142 -11.98 -13.81 3.25
C LYS A 142 -10.62 -14.33 2.85
N GLY A 143 -10.49 -15.61 2.60
CA GLY A 143 -9.27 -16.24 2.13
C GLY A 143 -9.56 -17.31 1.09
N GLU A 144 -8.55 -17.63 0.29
CA GLU A 144 -8.59 -18.66 -0.75
C GLU A 144 -7.32 -19.50 -0.63
N ILE A 145 -7.45 -20.81 -0.70
CA ILE A 145 -6.33 -21.75 -0.79
C ILE A 145 -6.42 -22.40 -2.17
N ARG A 146 -5.35 -22.30 -2.95
CA ARG A 146 -5.23 -22.94 -4.26
C ARG A 146 -4.22 -24.07 -4.18
N ILE A 147 -4.66 -25.26 -4.52
CA ILE A 147 -3.83 -26.45 -4.62
C ILE A 147 -3.74 -26.82 -6.09
N HIS A 148 -2.52 -26.94 -6.61
CA HIS A 148 -2.26 -27.29 -7.99
C HIS A 148 -2.10 -28.80 -8.10
N TYR A 149 -2.64 -29.39 -9.16
CA TYR A 149 -2.44 -30.80 -9.52
C TYR A 149 -2.18 -30.92 -11.03
N GLN A 150 -1.45 -31.95 -11.43
CA GLN A 150 -1.04 -32.14 -12.83
C GLN A 150 -1.91 -33.16 -13.59
N ASN A 151 -2.50 -34.13 -12.86
CA ASN A 151 -3.32 -35.17 -13.41
C ASN A 151 -4.40 -35.62 -12.40
N LEU A 152 -5.34 -36.46 -12.89
CA LEU A 152 -6.47 -36.96 -12.05
C LEU A 152 -6.00 -37.86 -10.90
N ASP A 153 -4.95 -38.65 -11.08
CA ASP A 153 -4.42 -39.53 -10.03
C ASP A 153 -3.88 -38.70 -8.85
N GLU A 154 -3.21 -37.60 -9.15
CA GLU A 154 -2.76 -36.64 -8.13
C GLU A 154 -3.95 -35.96 -7.45
N PHE A 155 -4.98 -35.61 -8.18
CA PHE A 155 -6.21 -35.06 -7.63
C PHE A 155 -6.87 -36.06 -6.65
N ASP A 156 -7.02 -37.33 -7.00
CA ASP A 156 -7.61 -38.35 -6.15
C ASP A 156 -6.80 -38.59 -4.87
N ARG A 157 -5.47 -38.56 -4.98
CA ARG A 157 -4.56 -38.60 -3.82
C ARG A 157 -4.78 -37.42 -2.88
N LEU A 158 -4.82 -36.19 -3.45
CA LEU A 158 -5.04 -34.96 -2.68
C LEU A 158 -6.42 -34.94 -2.04
N TYR A 159 -7.45 -35.35 -2.77
CA TYR A 159 -8.81 -35.45 -2.27
C TYR A 159 -8.92 -36.44 -1.10
N SER A 160 -8.27 -37.60 -1.21
CA SER A 160 -8.22 -38.60 -0.14
C SER A 160 -7.52 -38.07 1.11
N LEU A 161 -6.42 -37.34 0.96
CA LEU A 161 -5.70 -36.70 2.06
C LEU A 161 -6.54 -35.63 2.78
N LEU A 162 -7.29 -34.84 2.03
CA LEU A 162 -8.18 -33.81 2.58
C LEU A 162 -9.43 -34.38 3.27
N LYS A 163 -9.89 -35.55 2.83
CA LYS A 163 -11.07 -36.24 3.39
C LYS A 163 -10.75 -37.06 4.64
N SER A 164 -9.50 -37.47 4.82
CA SER A 164 -9.10 -38.39 5.92
C SER A 164 -8.81 -37.66 7.25
N ARG A 165 -9.17 -36.37 7.37
CA ARG A 165 -9.05 -35.60 8.62
C ARG A 165 -10.38 -35.14 9.14
#